data_306836a166450e8c466532aa19e68b22
#
_entry.id   306836a166450e8c466532aa19e68b22
#
_cell.length_a   1.000
_cell.length_b   1.000
_cell.length_c   1.000
_cell.angle_alpha   90.00
_cell.angle_beta   90.00
_cell.angle_gamma   90.00
#
_symmetry.space_group_name_H-M   'P 1'
#
loop_
_entity.id
_entity.type
_entity.pdbx_description
1 polymer ?
#
loop_
_entity_poly.entity_id
_entity_poly.type
_entity_poly.pdbx_seq_one_letter_code
_entity_poly.pdbx_strand_id
1 'polypeptide(L)'
;MMQAIKSIKKHKEKKMKVAILGSGNGALAMAFEWSKAGHDVYMYDFPQFDKQVKAITAAGGIYSEGKMEGFQPVKYAGHDIKTCLKGAELVFAVGPAYSTEPFGKACAPYAEKGQIFVVCPSSCMGAILFKNALGLNIEDDSVIVSDTSTLPYAVRIIADGKIAVYNRLGGGVLLATLPSGKNDTVYDLLKPVNVCVEKAKNIFQTCLQNANPMLHPCITTLNAARIEGPDDFFFYEEGVTKGVGRLLKAIDEERIALGAALGLEIESDPHISIRQGYLTEENYDSAYATSPGFKGIKAQTQLDYRYYNEDAGFGLVLWVDLADRLGLKIPNVRAMLTIVSSIMGRDYKAEKARTLDTLGLSGYSIKELLKIL
;
A
#
# COMPACT_ATOMS: atom_id res chain seq x y z
N MET A 1 25.08 -33.71 -15.84
CA MET A 1 23.70 -33.59 -15.41
C MET A 1 23.51 -33.77 -13.90
N MET A 2 24.17 -34.69 -13.20
CA MET A 2 24.09 -34.84 -11.72
C MET A 2 24.78 -33.73 -10.90
N GLN A 3 25.78 -32.99 -11.42
CA GLN A 3 26.40 -31.85 -10.75
C GLN A 3 25.57 -30.56 -10.84
N ALA A 4 24.76 -30.38 -11.90
CA ALA A 4 23.86 -29.24 -12.03
C ALA A 4 22.65 -29.33 -11.06
N ILE A 5 22.21 -30.54 -10.72
CA ILE A 5 21.11 -30.77 -9.78
C ILE A 5 21.54 -30.55 -8.31
N LYS A 6 22.84 -30.65 -8.01
CA LYS A 6 23.39 -30.35 -6.65
C LYS A 6 23.58 -28.86 -6.38
N SER A 7 23.63 -28.01 -7.40
CA SER A 7 23.75 -26.55 -7.27
C SER A 7 22.42 -25.86 -6.89
N ILE A 8 21.27 -26.50 -7.17
CA ILE A 8 19.94 -25.96 -6.89
C ILE A 8 19.50 -26.21 -5.41
N LYS A 9 20.25 -27.00 -4.64
CA LYS A 9 19.95 -27.33 -3.24
C LYS A 9 20.97 -26.74 -2.27
N LYS A 10 21.16 -25.41 -2.19
CA LYS A 10 21.83 -24.78 -1.02
C LYS A 10 21.80 -23.24 -1.05
N HIS A 11 20.67 -22.60 -1.21
CA HIS A 11 20.42 -21.37 -0.47
C HIS A 11 19.32 -21.73 0.55
N LYS A 12 19.68 -22.26 1.69
CA LYS A 12 18.90 -22.06 2.92
C LYS A 12 18.93 -20.56 3.11
N GLU A 13 17.85 -19.88 2.75
CA GLU A 13 17.71 -18.45 2.98
C GLU A 13 18.04 -18.21 4.47
N LYS A 14 18.91 -17.25 4.71
CA LYS A 14 19.32 -16.88 6.07
C LYS A 14 18.07 -16.50 6.85
N LYS A 15 17.79 -17.20 7.95
CA LYS A 15 16.70 -16.86 8.83
C LYS A 15 16.91 -15.45 9.38
N MET A 16 15.97 -14.55 9.14
CA MET A 16 16.00 -13.15 9.56
C MET A 16 15.01 -12.87 10.70
N LYS A 17 15.28 -11.82 11.45
CA LYS A 17 14.28 -11.16 12.27
C LYS A 17 13.56 -10.12 11.40
N VAL A 18 12.24 -10.30 11.27
CA VAL A 18 11.36 -9.42 10.51
C VAL A 18 10.39 -8.72 11.46
N ALA A 19 10.40 -7.40 11.45
CA ALA A 19 9.46 -6.60 12.23
C ALA A 19 8.26 -6.18 11.35
N ILE A 20 7.06 -6.26 11.90
CA ILE A 20 5.82 -5.82 11.26
C ILE A 20 5.17 -4.74 12.14
N LEU A 21 5.07 -3.54 11.63
CA LEU A 21 4.40 -2.42 12.29
C LEU A 21 2.96 -2.36 11.80
N GLY A 22 2.02 -2.50 12.72
CA GLY A 22 0.59 -2.62 12.49
C GLY A 22 0.04 -3.97 12.91
N SER A 23 -1.26 -4.00 13.21
CA SER A 23 -2.04 -5.22 13.54
C SER A 23 -3.36 -5.30 12.76
N GLY A 24 -3.46 -4.55 11.66
CA GLY A 24 -4.58 -4.59 10.73
C GLY A 24 -4.54 -5.78 9.76
N ASN A 25 -5.51 -5.83 8.85
CA ASN A 25 -5.67 -6.91 7.86
C ASN A 25 -4.35 -7.26 7.14
N GLY A 26 -3.71 -6.26 6.53
CA GLY A 26 -2.48 -6.45 5.75
C GLY A 26 -1.29 -6.85 6.61
N ALA A 27 -1.18 -6.29 7.82
CA ALA A 27 -0.09 -6.60 8.74
C ALA A 27 -0.12 -8.05 9.20
N LEU A 28 -1.31 -8.58 9.51
CA LEU A 28 -1.47 -9.99 9.89
C LEU A 28 -1.13 -10.92 8.71
N ALA A 29 -1.52 -10.57 7.48
CA ALA A 29 -1.19 -11.38 6.31
C ALA A 29 0.32 -11.36 6.02
N MET A 30 0.97 -10.19 6.13
CA MET A 30 2.42 -10.05 5.98
C MET A 30 3.16 -10.87 7.05
N ALA A 31 2.76 -10.75 8.30
CA ALA A 31 3.34 -11.52 9.41
C ALA A 31 3.18 -13.03 9.20
N PHE A 32 2.00 -13.47 8.78
CA PHE A 32 1.73 -14.88 8.47
C PHE A 32 2.65 -15.39 7.35
N GLU A 33 2.78 -14.65 6.24
CA GLU A 33 3.56 -15.09 5.08
C GLU A 33 5.06 -15.16 5.40
N TRP A 34 5.61 -14.15 6.07
CA TRP A 34 7.03 -14.14 6.45
C TRP A 34 7.37 -15.19 7.50
N SER A 35 6.45 -15.46 8.44
CA SER A 35 6.61 -16.58 9.39
C SER A 35 6.54 -17.94 8.66
N LYS A 36 5.62 -18.12 7.70
CA LYS A 36 5.52 -19.31 6.87
C LYS A 36 6.79 -19.55 6.03
N ALA A 37 7.47 -18.49 5.61
CA ALA A 37 8.76 -18.57 4.94
C ALA A 37 9.93 -18.94 5.87
N GLY A 38 9.70 -19.05 7.18
CA GLY A 38 10.70 -19.52 8.17
C GLY A 38 11.43 -18.41 8.93
N HIS A 39 11.03 -17.15 8.77
CA HIS A 39 11.62 -16.02 9.48
C HIS A 39 11.03 -15.83 10.87
N ASP A 40 11.77 -15.16 11.77
CA ASP A 40 11.29 -14.80 13.10
C ASP A 40 10.53 -13.48 13.05
N VAL A 41 9.20 -13.54 13.17
CA VAL A 41 8.31 -12.38 13.05
C VAL A 41 8.05 -11.74 14.41
N TYR A 42 8.22 -10.42 14.46
CA TYR A 42 7.94 -9.56 15.61
C TYR A 42 6.94 -8.48 15.19
N MET A 43 5.85 -8.35 15.94
CA MET A 43 4.78 -7.39 15.62
C MET A 43 4.69 -6.29 16.67
N TYR A 44 4.48 -5.08 16.19
CA TYR A 44 4.22 -3.89 17.00
C TYR A 44 2.97 -3.17 16.52
N ASP A 45 2.14 -2.71 17.42
CA ASP A 45 1.16 -1.67 17.14
C ASP A 45 1.03 -0.73 18.34
N PHE A 46 0.41 0.43 18.12
CA PHE A 46 0.16 1.40 19.20
C PHE A 46 -0.82 0.85 20.23
N PRO A 47 -0.73 1.27 21.52
CA PRO A 47 -1.56 0.74 22.59
C PRO A 47 -3.08 0.82 22.35
N GLN A 48 -3.55 1.82 21.59
CA GLN A 48 -4.96 1.94 21.23
C GLN A 48 -5.46 0.85 20.26
N PHE A 49 -4.56 0.11 19.61
CA PHE A 49 -4.89 -0.99 18.69
C PHE A 49 -4.52 -2.36 19.29
N ASP A 50 -4.83 -2.58 20.56
CA ASP A 50 -4.36 -3.74 21.33
C ASP A 50 -5.14 -5.04 21.08
N LYS A 51 -6.33 -4.97 20.48
CA LYS A 51 -7.21 -6.13 20.30
C LYS A 51 -6.54 -7.29 19.60
N GLN A 52 -5.98 -7.06 18.41
CA GLN A 52 -5.29 -8.12 17.66
C GLN A 52 -3.95 -8.48 18.28
N VAL A 53 -3.23 -7.51 18.84
CA VAL A 53 -1.97 -7.75 19.58
C VAL A 53 -2.19 -8.74 20.72
N LYS A 54 -3.21 -8.54 21.56
CA LYS A 54 -3.57 -9.45 22.64
C LYS A 54 -3.94 -10.85 22.14
N ALA A 55 -4.74 -10.92 21.08
CA ALA A 55 -5.17 -12.21 20.52
C ALA A 55 -3.99 -13.01 19.97
N ILE A 56 -3.09 -12.35 19.21
CA ILE A 56 -1.88 -12.98 18.67
C ILE A 56 -0.94 -13.45 19.79
N THR A 57 -0.77 -12.63 20.83
CA THR A 57 0.06 -12.98 21.99
C THR A 57 -0.51 -14.20 22.73
N ALA A 58 -1.82 -14.24 22.95
CA ALA A 58 -2.49 -15.35 23.62
C ALA A 58 -2.43 -16.65 22.81
N ALA A 59 -2.58 -16.58 21.47
CA ALA A 59 -2.51 -17.73 20.58
C ALA A 59 -1.06 -18.16 20.25
N GLY A 60 -0.07 -17.29 20.49
CA GLY A 60 1.31 -17.48 20.06
C GLY A 60 1.51 -17.34 18.53
N GLY A 61 0.53 -16.80 17.81
CA GLY A 61 0.61 -16.66 16.35
C GLY A 61 -0.72 -16.28 15.69
N ILE A 62 -0.78 -16.48 14.37
CA ILE A 62 -1.89 -16.06 13.51
C ILE A 62 -2.49 -17.29 12.82
N TYR A 63 -3.81 -17.38 12.83
CA TYR A 63 -4.58 -18.31 12.00
C TYR A 63 -4.97 -17.64 10.68
N SER A 64 -4.90 -18.40 9.60
CA SER A 64 -5.31 -17.93 8.27
C SER A 64 -6.09 -19.01 7.53
N GLU A 65 -7.05 -18.58 6.71
CA GLU A 65 -7.78 -19.42 5.76
C GLU A 65 -7.81 -18.80 4.36
N GLY A 66 -8.23 -19.56 3.36
CA GLY A 66 -8.29 -19.14 1.96
C GLY A 66 -6.99 -19.37 1.22
N LYS A 67 -6.49 -18.36 0.48
CA LYS A 67 -5.27 -18.49 -0.35
C LYS A 67 -3.98 -18.70 0.45
N MET A 68 -3.99 -18.37 1.72
CA MET A 68 -2.94 -18.73 2.68
C MET A 68 -3.65 -19.35 3.89
N GLU A 69 -3.38 -20.61 4.20
CA GLU A 69 -4.08 -21.33 5.25
C GLU A 69 -3.15 -21.97 6.28
N GLY A 70 -3.69 -22.19 7.49
CA GLY A 70 -3.01 -22.82 8.60
C GLY A 70 -2.74 -21.87 9.76
N PHE A 71 -1.76 -22.22 10.59
CA PHE A 71 -1.27 -21.43 11.73
C PHE A 71 0.21 -21.09 11.54
N GLN A 72 0.59 -19.86 11.82
CA GLN A 72 1.99 -19.45 11.82
C GLN A 72 2.36 -18.75 13.13
N PRO A 73 3.48 -19.14 13.76
CA PRO A 73 3.91 -18.58 15.03
C PRO A 73 4.42 -17.13 14.85
N VAL A 74 4.18 -16.29 15.87
CA VAL A 74 4.74 -14.95 16.00
C VAL A 74 5.59 -14.91 17.25
N LYS A 75 6.86 -14.50 17.14
CA LYS A 75 7.82 -14.49 18.25
C LYS A 75 7.50 -13.44 19.31
N TYR A 76 6.94 -12.33 18.86
CA TYR A 76 6.53 -11.23 19.72
C TYR A 76 5.37 -10.49 19.06
N ALA A 77 4.35 -10.16 19.82
CA ALA A 77 3.36 -9.16 19.46
C ALA A 77 3.11 -8.27 20.69
N GLY A 78 3.27 -6.95 20.53
CA GLY A 78 3.17 -6.06 21.68
C GLY A 78 3.31 -4.58 21.31
N HIS A 79 3.44 -3.74 22.33
CA HIS A 79 3.48 -2.28 22.23
C HIS A 79 4.89 -1.71 22.52
N ASP A 80 5.91 -2.57 22.67
CA ASP A 80 7.30 -2.13 22.81
C ASP A 80 8.01 -2.15 21.45
N ILE A 81 8.08 -0.98 20.82
CA ILE A 81 8.74 -0.78 19.54
C ILE A 81 10.24 -1.13 19.59
N LYS A 82 10.91 -0.88 20.72
CA LYS A 82 12.32 -1.20 20.90
C LYS A 82 12.57 -2.71 20.78
N THR A 83 11.75 -3.51 21.46
CA THR A 83 11.81 -4.98 21.35
C THR A 83 11.53 -5.44 19.92
N CYS A 84 10.59 -4.79 19.22
CA CYS A 84 10.27 -5.13 17.84
C CYS A 84 11.46 -4.84 16.89
N LEU A 85 12.08 -3.65 16.97
CA LEU A 85 13.10 -3.19 16.04
C LEU A 85 14.51 -3.74 16.33
N LYS A 86 14.89 -3.93 17.59
CA LYS A 86 16.25 -4.34 17.94
C LYS A 86 16.70 -5.57 17.17
N GLY A 87 17.73 -5.40 16.32
CA GLY A 87 18.29 -6.45 15.47
C GLY A 87 17.35 -6.95 14.35
N ALA A 88 16.27 -6.24 14.03
CA ALA A 88 15.47 -6.54 12.86
C ALA A 88 16.22 -6.13 11.59
N GLU A 89 16.38 -7.04 10.65
CA GLU A 89 17.03 -6.77 9.36
C GLU A 89 16.04 -6.13 8.38
N LEU A 90 14.75 -6.49 8.47
CA LEU A 90 13.66 -6.03 7.62
C LEU A 90 12.48 -5.59 8.49
N VAL A 91 11.91 -4.44 8.17
CA VAL A 91 10.79 -3.83 8.90
C VAL A 91 9.70 -3.44 7.90
N PHE A 92 8.51 -3.99 8.02
CA PHE A 92 7.36 -3.56 7.24
C PHE A 92 6.50 -2.59 8.06
N ALA A 93 6.21 -1.43 7.50
CA ALA A 93 5.17 -0.52 8.01
C ALA A 93 3.89 -0.75 7.20
N VAL A 94 2.91 -1.41 7.83
CA VAL A 94 1.70 -1.88 7.14
C VAL A 94 0.46 -1.21 7.72
N GLY A 95 -0.03 -0.20 7.02
CA GLY A 95 -1.19 0.57 7.44
C GLY A 95 -1.65 1.59 6.40
N PRO A 96 -2.71 2.33 6.69
CA PRO A 96 -3.20 3.39 5.81
C PRO A 96 -2.23 4.59 5.78
N ALA A 97 -2.41 5.50 4.82
CA ALA A 97 -1.54 6.66 4.60
C ALA A 97 -1.24 7.49 5.86
N TYR A 98 -2.24 7.65 6.73
CA TYR A 98 -2.11 8.42 7.97
C TYR A 98 -1.31 7.70 9.09
N SER A 99 -1.01 6.39 8.94
CA SER A 99 -0.17 5.66 9.90
C SER A 99 1.32 5.74 9.60
N THR A 100 1.70 6.15 8.39
CA THR A 100 3.10 6.17 7.92
C THR A 100 3.98 7.06 8.79
N GLU A 101 3.57 8.29 9.04
CA GLU A 101 4.34 9.23 9.86
C GLU A 101 4.41 8.82 11.34
N PRO A 102 3.31 8.43 12.01
CA PRO A 102 3.37 7.88 13.37
C PRO A 102 4.31 6.69 13.52
N PHE A 103 4.29 5.73 12.59
CA PHE A 103 5.23 4.60 12.62
C PHE A 103 6.68 5.07 12.47
N GLY A 104 6.97 5.97 11.51
CA GLY A 104 8.31 6.51 11.34
C GLY A 104 8.81 7.22 12.62
N LYS A 105 7.99 8.07 13.23
CA LYS A 105 8.31 8.75 14.50
C LYS A 105 8.56 7.77 15.66
N ALA A 106 7.76 6.70 15.75
CA ALA A 106 7.96 5.67 16.77
C ALA A 106 9.28 4.90 16.56
N CYS A 107 9.67 4.68 15.30
CA CYS A 107 10.93 4.00 14.95
C CYS A 107 12.16 4.88 15.17
N ALA A 108 12.08 6.20 14.98
CA ALA A 108 13.23 7.11 14.95
C ALA A 108 14.23 6.94 16.11
N PRO A 109 13.82 6.77 17.39
CA PRO A 109 14.76 6.60 18.50
C PRO A 109 15.48 5.26 18.52
N TYR A 110 15.03 4.27 17.73
CA TYR A 110 15.45 2.87 17.80
C TYR A 110 15.89 2.29 16.46
N ALA A 111 15.82 3.07 15.38
CA ALA A 111 16.29 2.64 14.08
C ALA A 111 17.80 2.41 14.10
N GLU A 112 18.24 1.27 13.57
CA GLU A 112 19.65 0.86 13.54
C GLU A 112 20.20 0.99 12.12
N LYS A 113 21.47 1.37 12.00
CA LYS A 113 22.15 1.46 10.70
C LYS A 113 22.08 0.14 9.95
N GLY A 114 21.71 0.21 8.68
CA GLY A 114 21.60 -0.95 7.78
C GLY A 114 20.23 -1.64 7.80
N GLN A 115 19.30 -1.20 8.64
CA GLN A 115 17.91 -1.70 8.58
C GLN A 115 17.22 -1.29 7.28
N ILE A 116 16.37 -2.18 6.79
CA ILE A 116 15.53 -1.95 5.62
C ILE A 116 14.08 -1.81 6.09
N PHE A 117 13.47 -0.66 5.80
CA PHE A 117 12.06 -0.39 6.05
C PHE A 117 11.29 -0.45 4.73
N VAL A 118 10.11 -1.08 4.75
CA VAL A 118 9.21 -1.16 3.59
C VAL A 118 7.82 -0.66 4.01
N VAL A 119 7.41 0.48 3.47
CA VAL A 119 6.06 1.00 3.62
C VAL A 119 5.14 0.26 2.64
N CYS A 120 4.17 -0.48 3.16
CA CYS A 120 3.33 -1.38 2.37
C CYS A 120 1.85 -1.25 2.75
N PRO A 121 1.02 -0.62 1.89
CA PRO A 121 1.36 0.08 0.65
C PRO A 121 1.95 1.48 0.87
N SER A 122 2.51 2.06 -0.20
CA SER A 122 3.07 3.42 -0.22
C SER A 122 2.08 4.51 0.18
N SER A 123 0.85 4.36 -0.24
CA SER A 123 -0.20 5.35 -0.05
C SER A 123 0.33 6.78 -0.21
N CYS A 124 0.74 7.11 -1.44
CA CYS A 124 1.17 8.45 -1.84
C CYS A 124 2.56 8.86 -1.32
N MET A 125 3.63 8.25 -1.86
CA MET A 125 5.03 8.55 -1.56
C MET A 125 5.40 8.28 -0.09
N GLY A 126 4.90 7.17 0.44
CA GLY A 126 5.06 6.79 1.84
C GLY A 126 6.51 6.62 2.29
N ALA A 127 7.41 6.15 1.41
CA ALA A 127 8.83 6.00 1.75
C ALA A 127 9.49 7.34 2.09
N ILE A 128 9.14 8.41 1.39
CA ILE A 128 9.68 9.76 1.67
C ILE A 128 9.19 10.24 3.03
N LEU A 129 7.88 10.14 3.27
CA LEU A 129 7.30 10.54 4.55
C LEU A 129 7.88 9.76 5.72
N PHE A 130 8.02 8.44 5.55
CA PHE A 130 8.59 7.57 6.59
C PHE A 130 10.03 7.94 6.89
N LYS A 131 10.84 8.19 5.85
CA LYS A 131 12.24 8.60 5.98
C LYS A 131 12.38 9.94 6.68
N ASN A 132 11.55 10.92 6.33
CA ASN A 132 11.47 12.22 7.03
C ASN A 132 11.07 12.03 8.50
N ALA A 133 10.13 11.14 8.79
CA ALA A 133 9.68 10.85 10.15
C ALA A 133 10.75 10.13 10.99
N LEU A 134 11.70 9.43 10.36
CA LEU A 134 12.92 8.92 11.01
C LEU A 134 13.93 10.04 11.34
N GLY A 135 13.73 11.27 10.87
CA GLY A 135 14.68 12.38 11.00
C GLY A 135 15.81 12.35 9.98
N LEU A 136 15.63 11.62 8.88
CA LEU A 136 16.64 11.43 7.82
C LEU A 136 16.21 12.18 6.55
N ASN A 137 17.19 12.68 5.79
CA ASN A 137 16.90 13.21 4.45
C ASN A 137 16.78 12.06 3.42
N ILE A 138 16.25 12.36 2.25
CA ILE A 138 15.95 11.34 1.22
C ILE A 138 17.18 10.63 0.67
N GLU A 139 18.36 11.26 0.71
CA GLU A 139 19.63 10.73 0.21
C GLU A 139 20.44 10.00 1.29
N ASP A 140 20.04 10.06 2.56
CA ASP A 140 20.72 9.36 3.65
C ASP A 140 20.69 7.85 3.40
N ASP A 141 21.84 7.18 3.47
CA ASP A 141 22.00 5.75 3.22
C ASP A 141 22.24 4.91 4.49
N SER A 142 22.19 5.54 5.65
CA SER A 142 22.32 4.83 6.93
C SER A 142 21.21 3.83 7.16
N VAL A 143 20.01 4.16 6.64
CA VAL A 143 18.79 3.34 6.66
C VAL A 143 18.17 3.33 5.27
N ILE A 144 17.80 2.16 4.80
CA ILE A 144 17.13 1.99 3.51
C ILE A 144 15.61 2.06 3.74
N VAL A 145 14.89 2.89 2.98
CA VAL A 145 13.43 2.96 3.04
C VAL A 145 12.84 2.71 1.66
N SER A 146 11.95 1.76 1.57
CA SER A 146 11.26 1.39 0.34
C SER A 146 9.75 1.56 0.48
N ASP A 147 9.04 1.58 -0.63
CA ASP A 147 7.60 1.42 -0.62
C ASP A 147 7.08 0.54 -1.75
N THR A 148 5.85 0.04 -1.59
CA THR A 148 5.17 -0.76 -2.61
C THR A 148 3.93 -0.05 -3.13
N SER A 149 3.63 -0.21 -4.42
CA SER A 149 2.46 0.42 -5.05
C SER A 149 1.14 0.00 -4.43
N THR A 150 1.05 -1.24 -3.96
CA THR A 150 -0.16 -1.79 -3.32
C THR A 150 0.20 -2.86 -2.29
N LEU A 151 -0.80 -3.26 -1.50
CA LEU A 151 -0.68 -4.39 -0.58
C LEU A 151 -0.72 -5.71 -1.38
N PRO A 152 0.16 -6.69 -1.08
CA PRO A 152 0.18 -7.98 -1.80
C PRO A 152 -1.03 -8.90 -1.60
N TYR A 153 -2.03 -8.46 -0.85
CA TYR A 153 -3.16 -9.30 -0.43
C TYR A 153 -4.50 -8.60 -0.52
N ALA A 154 -5.55 -9.36 -0.92
CA ALA A 154 -6.92 -9.07 -0.53
C ALA A 154 -7.23 -9.91 0.73
N VAL A 155 -7.36 -9.28 1.88
CA VAL A 155 -7.45 -9.94 3.17
C VAL A 155 -8.39 -9.22 4.13
N ARG A 156 -9.05 -9.99 5.00
CA ARG A 156 -9.88 -9.48 6.11
C ARG A 156 -9.59 -10.24 7.39
N ILE A 157 -9.60 -9.54 8.51
CA ILE A 157 -9.70 -10.14 9.84
C ILE A 157 -11.14 -10.64 9.99
N ILE A 158 -11.30 -11.93 10.25
CA ILE A 158 -12.60 -12.60 10.40
C ILE A 158 -12.89 -12.99 11.86
N ALA A 159 -11.86 -13.04 12.69
CA ALA A 159 -11.95 -13.21 14.14
C ALA A 159 -10.65 -12.70 14.78
N ASP A 160 -10.61 -12.65 16.10
CA ASP A 160 -9.43 -12.27 16.86
C ASP A 160 -8.26 -13.23 16.58
N GLY A 161 -7.13 -12.69 16.09
CA GLY A 161 -5.96 -13.47 15.66
C GLY A 161 -6.18 -14.33 14.40
N LYS A 162 -7.30 -14.14 13.66
CA LYS A 162 -7.62 -14.92 12.46
C LYS A 162 -7.96 -14.06 11.25
N ILE A 163 -7.38 -14.40 10.10
CA ILE A 163 -7.60 -13.74 8.82
C ILE A 163 -8.16 -14.70 7.77
N ALA A 164 -8.90 -14.15 6.78
CA ALA A 164 -9.21 -14.82 5.52
C ALA A 164 -8.50 -14.09 4.38
N VAL A 165 -7.67 -14.81 3.62
CA VAL A 165 -6.95 -14.29 2.45
C VAL A 165 -7.69 -14.68 1.19
N TYR A 166 -8.39 -13.72 0.58
CA TYR A 166 -9.19 -13.93 -0.63
C TYR A 166 -8.32 -13.97 -1.88
N ASN A 167 -7.28 -13.12 -1.94
CA ASN A 167 -6.30 -13.12 -3.01
C ASN A 167 -4.89 -12.87 -2.45
N ARG A 168 -3.92 -13.58 -2.98
CA ARG A 168 -2.48 -13.33 -2.86
C ARG A 168 -2.00 -12.99 -4.26
N LEU A 169 -1.56 -11.74 -4.45
CA LEU A 169 -1.25 -11.23 -5.78
C LEU A 169 -0.14 -12.03 -6.45
N GLY A 170 -0.30 -12.27 -7.75
CA GLY A 170 0.66 -13.03 -8.56
C GLY A 170 1.78 -12.17 -9.17
N GLY A 171 1.54 -10.87 -9.32
CA GLY A 171 2.45 -9.89 -9.93
C GLY A 171 1.97 -8.46 -9.69
N GLY A 172 2.60 -7.49 -10.36
CA GLY A 172 2.14 -6.11 -10.42
C GLY A 172 2.21 -5.32 -9.10
N VAL A 173 3.03 -5.75 -8.15
CA VAL A 173 3.33 -4.97 -6.94
C VAL A 173 4.68 -4.27 -7.14
N LEU A 174 4.64 -3.02 -7.55
CA LEU A 174 5.86 -2.26 -7.82
C LEU A 174 6.55 -1.85 -6.53
N LEU A 175 7.88 -1.93 -6.52
CA LEU A 175 8.78 -1.58 -5.40
C LEU A 175 9.73 -0.49 -5.83
N ALA A 176 9.82 0.60 -5.08
CA ALA A 176 10.86 1.60 -5.19
C ALA A 176 11.56 1.83 -3.84
N THR A 177 12.80 2.31 -3.89
CA THR A 177 13.69 2.38 -2.72
C THR A 177 14.42 3.72 -2.66
N LEU A 178 14.65 4.20 -1.45
CA LEU A 178 15.48 5.37 -1.13
C LEU A 178 16.68 4.95 -0.26
N PRO A 179 17.92 5.25 -0.69
CA PRO A 179 18.26 5.83 -1.99
C PRO A 179 18.02 4.84 -3.14
N SER A 180 17.72 5.36 -4.34
CA SER A 180 17.29 4.56 -5.51
C SER A 180 18.30 3.48 -5.93
N GLY A 181 19.59 3.70 -5.72
CA GLY A 181 20.65 2.72 -5.99
C GLY A 181 20.58 1.43 -5.14
N LYS A 182 19.68 1.37 -4.15
CA LYS A 182 19.45 0.17 -3.31
C LYS A 182 18.25 -0.67 -3.75
N ASN A 183 17.57 -0.29 -4.84
CA ASN A 183 16.35 -0.98 -5.26
C ASN A 183 16.57 -2.47 -5.52
N ASP A 184 17.67 -2.85 -6.19
CA ASP A 184 18.00 -4.26 -6.43
C ASP A 184 18.19 -5.05 -5.14
N THR A 185 18.87 -4.46 -4.15
CA THR A 185 19.10 -5.10 -2.84
C THR A 185 17.78 -5.43 -2.14
N VAL A 186 16.84 -4.50 -2.13
CA VAL A 186 15.54 -4.72 -1.47
C VAL A 186 14.68 -5.67 -2.28
N TYR A 187 14.67 -5.55 -3.61
CA TYR A 187 13.96 -6.48 -4.48
C TYR A 187 14.42 -7.93 -4.27
N ASP A 188 15.73 -8.18 -4.28
CA ASP A 188 16.27 -9.54 -4.12
C ASP A 188 15.98 -10.11 -2.72
N LEU A 189 15.87 -9.24 -1.70
CA LEU A 189 15.46 -9.64 -0.36
C LEU A 189 13.99 -10.01 -0.26
N LEU A 190 13.08 -9.27 -0.94
CA LEU A 190 11.64 -9.49 -0.85
C LEU A 190 11.13 -10.58 -1.78
N LYS A 191 11.70 -10.69 -2.97
CA LYS A 191 11.18 -11.54 -4.06
C LYS A 191 11.00 -13.01 -3.70
N PRO A 192 11.84 -13.66 -2.88
CA PRO A 192 11.64 -15.05 -2.49
C PRO A 192 10.35 -15.30 -1.70
N VAL A 193 9.91 -14.32 -0.90
CA VAL A 193 8.68 -14.41 -0.10
C VAL A 193 7.51 -13.73 -0.80
N ASN A 194 7.68 -12.47 -1.15
CA ASN A 194 6.66 -11.69 -1.84
C ASN A 194 6.85 -11.80 -3.38
N VAL A 195 6.47 -12.92 -3.94
CA VAL A 195 6.70 -13.26 -5.36
C VAL A 195 6.09 -12.27 -6.36
N CYS A 196 5.09 -11.49 -5.94
CA CYS A 196 4.41 -10.50 -6.76
C CYS A 196 5.19 -9.18 -6.93
N VAL A 197 6.29 -8.98 -6.17
CA VAL A 197 7.07 -7.73 -6.22
C VAL A 197 7.82 -7.62 -7.53
N GLU A 198 7.78 -6.42 -8.11
CA GLU A 198 8.46 -6.01 -9.34
C GLU A 198 9.15 -4.66 -9.12
N LYS A 199 10.25 -4.41 -9.85
CA LYS A 199 11.02 -3.17 -9.68
C LYS A 199 10.29 -2.01 -10.34
N ALA A 200 10.05 -0.94 -9.58
CA ALA A 200 9.68 0.35 -10.12
C ALA A 200 10.93 1.14 -10.52
N LYS A 201 10.74 2.12 -11.37
CA LYS A 201 11.79 3.07 -11.76
C LYS A 201 12.14 4.03 -10.62
N ASN A 202 11.12 4.46 -9.86
CA ASN A 202 11.27 5.37 -8.71
C ASN A 202 9.97 5.44 -7.88
N ILE A 203 10.00 6.24 -6.80
CA ILE A 203 8.87 6.45 -5.88
C ILE A 203 7.64 7.11 -6.55
N PHE A 204 7.81 7.92 -7.59
CA PHE A 204 6.66 8.44 -8.35
C PHE A 204 5.91 7.32 -9.05
N GLN A 205 6.62 6.30 -9.57
CA GLN A 205 5.97 5.18 -10.23
C GLN A 205 5.18 4.31 -9.26
N THR A 206 5.71 3.99 -8.07
CA THR A 206 4.94 3.26 -7.06
C THR A 206 3.71 4.05 -6.60
N CYS A 207 3.84 5.37 -6.43
CA CYS A 207 2.75 6.26 -6.06
C CYS A 207 1.65 6.29 -7.13
N LEU A 208 2.02 6.53 -8.39
CA LEU A 208 1.06 6.67 -9.48
C LEU A 208 0.49 5.34 -9.96
N GLN A 209 1.18 4.21 -9.76
CA GLN A 209 0.62 2.89 -10.09
C GLN A 209 -0.47 2.45 -9.10
N ASN A 210 -0.58 3.06 -7.93
CA ASN A 210 -1.71 2.85 -7.03
C ASN A 210 -2.95 3.56 -7.58
N ALA A 211 -3.91 2.79 -8.07
CA ALA A 211 -5.16 3.31 -8.64
C ALA A 211 -6.29 3.50 -7.61
N ASN A 212 -6.10 3.16 -6.35
CA ASN A 212 -7.13 3.34 -5.32
C ASN A 212 -7.70 4.77 -5.27
N PRO A 213 -6.88 5.85 -5.39
CA PRO A 213 -7.41 7.21 -5.43
C PRO A 213 -8.35 7.51 -6.60
N MET A 214 -8.24 6.79 -7.72
CA MET A 214 -9.19 6.85 -8.82
C MET A 214 -10.44 6.03 -8.52
N LEU A 215 -10.26 4.81 -8.02
CA LEU A 215 -11.28 3.78 -7.92
C LEU A 215 -12.28 4.08 -6.79
N HIS A 216 -11.79 4.19 -5.56
CA HIS A 216 -12.62 4.26 -4.38
C HIS A 216 -13.46 5.55 -4.28
N PRO A 217 -12.89 6.76 -4.47
CA PRO A 217 -13.69 7.98 -4.41
C PRO A 217 -14.76 8.05 -5.49
N CYS A 218 -14.46 7.58 -6.71
CA CYS A 218 -15.39 7.58 -7.81
C CYS A 218 -16.61 6.68 -7.53
N ILE A 219 -16.38 5.42 -7.14
CA ILE A 219 -17.45 4.47 -6.84
C ILE A 219 -18.25 4.96 -5.63
N THR A 220 -17.60 5.42 -4.57
CA THR A 220 -18.24 5.94 -3.35
C THR A 220 -19.13 7.13 -3.68
N THR A 221 -18.65 8.10 -4.46
CA THR A 221 -19.41 9.30 -4.81
C THR A 221 -20.65 8.99 -5.62
N LEU A 222 -20.52 8.11 -6.63
CA LEU A 222 -21.65 7.76 -7.49
C LEU A 222 -22.65 6.82 -6.81
N ASN A 223 -22.34 6.27 -5.64
CA ASN A 223 -23.21 5.45 -4.82
C ASN A 223 -23.48 6.05 -3.43
N ALA A 224 -23.20 7.34 -3.21
CA ALA A 224 -23.32 7.97 -1.90
C ALA A 224 -24.70 7.77 -1.25
N ALA A 225 -25.78 7.97 -2.00
CA ALA A 225 -27.14 7.77 -1.50
C ALA A 225 -27.43 6.30 -1.11
N ARG A 226 -26.78 5.32 -1.76
CA ARG A 226 -26.90 3.89 -1.37
C ARG A 226 -26.12 3.60 -0.10
N ILE A 227 -24.94 4.20 0.05
CA ILE A 227 -24.06 4.04 1.23
C ILE A 227 -24.73 4.58 2.49
N GLU A 228 -25.43 5.72 2.39
CA GLU A 228 -26.16 6.33 3.49
C GLU A 228 -27.58 5.78 3.64
N GLY A 229 -28.01 4.94 2.70
CA GLY A 229 -29.32 4.27 2.73
C GLY A 229 -29.34 3.06 3.68
N PRO A 230 -30.52 2.46 3.87
CA PRO A 230 -30.69 1.36 4.82
C PRO A 230 -30.21 0.01 4.30
N ASP A 231 -29.98 -0.14 3.00
CA ASP A 231 -29.74 -1.43 2.36
C ASP A 231 -28.25 -1.64 2.05
N ASP A 232 -27.71 -2.80 2.42
CA ASP A 232 -26.37 -3.24 2.03
C ASP A 232 -26.32 -3.48 0.51
N PHE A 233 -25.14 -3.22 -0.10
CA PHE A 233 -24.87 -3.60 -1.47
C PHE A 233 -23.40 -3.99 -1.67
N PHE A 234 -23.09 -4.67 -2.77
CA PHE A 234 -21.72 -5.04 -3.11
C PHE A 234 -21.02 -3.89 -3.85
N PHE A 235 -19.94 -3.40 -3.26
CA PHE A 235 -19.27 -2.17 -3.67
C PHE A 235 -18.84 -2.17 -5.14
N TYR A 236 -18.26 -3.26 -5.61
CA TYR A 236 -17.83 -3.40 -7.00
C TYR A 236 -18.92 -4.01 -7.90
N GLU A 237 -19.51 -5.14 -7.49
CA GLU A 237 -20.47 -5.90 -8.30
C GLU A 237 -21.69 -5.07 -8.67
N GLU A 238 -22.20 -4.27 -7.75
CA GLU A 238 -23.39 -3.45 -7.95
C GLU A 238 -23.07 -1.95 -8.12
N GLY A 239 -21.95 -1.50 -7.54
CA GLY A 239 -21.56 -0.09 -7.56
C GLY A 239 -20.87 0.35 -8.85
N VAL A 240 -20.33 -0.58 -9.67
CA VAL A 240 -19.67 -0.25 -10.93
C VAL A 240 -20.59 -0.55 -12.12
N THR A 241 -21.20 0.49 -12.64
CA THR A 241 -22.03 0.46 -13.86
C THR A 241 -21.26 1.01 -15.06
N LYS A 242 -21.83 0.90 -16.28
CA LYS A 242 -21.24 1.52 -17.49
C LYS A 242 -20.94 3.02 -17.34
N GLY A 243 -21.81 3.74 -16.60
CA GLY A 243 -21.59 5.18 -16.34
C GLY A 243 -20.42 5.43 -15.40
N VAL A 244 -20.35 4.65 -14.32
CA VAL A 244 -19.24 4.67 -13.36
C VAL A 244 -17.93 4.32 -14.07
N GLY A 245 -17.93 3.24 -14.87
CA GLY A 245 -16.75 2.81 -15.61
C GLY A 245 -16.20 3.86 -16.57
N ARG A 246 -17.06 4.63 -17.25
CA ARG A 246 -16.60 5.74 -18.08
C ARG A 246 -15.88 6.83 -17.29
N LEU A 247 -16.35 7.15 -16.08
CA LEU A 247 -15.69 8.14 -15.23
C LEU A 247 -14.38 7.58 -14.65
N LEU A 248 -14.37 6.30 -14.21
CA LEU A 248 -13.14 5.62 -13.79
C LEU A 248 -12.06 5.71 -14.88
N LYS A 249 -12.42 5.38 -16.13
CA LYS A 249 -11.51 5.47 -17.28
C LYS A 249 -10.96 6.89 -17.46
N ALA A 250 -11.81 7.91 -17.42
CA ALA A 250 -11.41 9.29 -17.62
C ALA A 250 -10.43 9.78 -16.51
N ILE A 251 -10.63 9.37 -15.27
CA ILE A 251 -9.72 9.70 -14.15
C ILE A 251 -8.42 8.90 -14.27
N ASP A 252 -8.49 7.65 -14.71
CA ASP A 252 -7.31 6.78 -14.88
C ASP A 252 -6.40 7.28 -16.02
N GLU A 253 -6.99 7.76 -17.12
CA GLU A 253 -6.25 8.41 -18.21
C GLU A 253 -5.49 9.66 -17.73
N GLU A 254 -6.06 10.44 -16.81
CA GLU A 254 -5.38 11.59 -16.20
C GLU A 254 -4.22 11.14 -15.28
N ARG A 255 -4.38 10.05 -14.53
CA ARG A 255 -3.31 9.43 -13.72
C ARG A 255 -2.16 8.95 -14.60
N ILE A 256 -2.47 8.28 -15.71
CA ILE A 256 -1.49 7.81 -16.69
C ILE A 256 -0.76 9.00 -17.32
N ALA A 257 -1.48 10.07 -17.65
CA ALA A 257 -0.88 11.29 -18.18
C ALA A 257 0.08 11.98 -17.21
N LEU A 258 -0.20 11.95 -15.89
CA LEU A 258 0.75 12.40 -14.87
C LEU A 258 2.04 11.59 -14.90
N GLY A 259 1.94 10.27 -15.02
CA GLY A 259 3.11 9.39 -15.16
C GLY A 259 3.90 9.72 -16.43
N ALA A 260 3.23 9.85 -17.57
CA ALA A 260 3.87 10.18 -18.84
C ALA A 260 4.61 11.53 -18.79
N ALA A 261 4.05 12.54 -18.12
CA ALA A 261 4.68 13.84 -17.91
C ALA A 261 5.96 13.76 -17.03
N LEU A 262 6.06 12.71 -16.19
CA LEU A 262 7.26 12.38 -15.40
C LEU A 262 8.22 11.43 -16.13
N GLY A 263 7.93 11.04 -17.37
CA GLY A 263 8.73 10.07 -18.13
C GLY A 263 8.61 8.64 -17.59
N LEU A 264 7.48 8.32 -16.97
CA LEU A 264 7.16 7.01 -16.39
C LEU A 264 6.08 6.32 -17.20
N GLU A 265 6.20 5.02 -17.31
CA GLU A 265 5.15 4.15 -17.85
C GLU A 265 4.25 3.72 -16.68
N ILE A 266 2.99 4.13 -16.72
CA ILE A 266 1.96 3.77 -15.76
C ILE A 266 0.92 2.91 -16.47
N GLU A 267 0.74 1.69 -15.98
CA GLU A 267 -0.27 0.77 -16.52
C GLU A 267 -1.67 1.23 -16.12
N SER A 268 -2.65 1.02 -17.00
CA SER A 268 -4.07 1.21 -16.66
C SER A 268 -4.48 0.30 -15.50
N ASP A 269 -5.46 0.73 -14.70
CA ASP A 269 -5.88 -0.11 -13.57
C ASP A 269 -6.43 -1.47 -14.01
N PRO A 270 -7.27 -1.62 -15.06
CA PRO A 270 -7.66 -2.94 -15.53
C PRO A 270 -6.49 -3.82 -15.95
N HIS A 271 -5.48 -3.25 -16.64
CA HIS A 271 -4.32 -4.00 -17.10
C HIS A 271 -3.52 -4.59 -15.94
N ILE A 272 -3.13 -3.75 -14.97
CA ILE A 272 -2.37 -4.23 -13.81
C ILE A 272 -3.20 -5.15 -12.92
N SER A 273 -4.51 -4.92 -12.81
CA SER A 273 -5.42 -5.75 -12.01
C SER A 273 -5.57 -7.17 -12.55
N ILE A 274 -5.43 -7.38 -13.87
CA ILE A 274 -5.33 -8.73 -14.47
C ILE A 274 -4.05 -9.42 -13.96
N ARG A 275 -2.91 -8.74 -14.02
CA ARG A 275 -1.62 -9.29 -13.55
C ARG A 275 -1.62 -9.59 -12.06
N GLN A 276 -2.34 -8.79 -11.28
CA GLN A 276 -2.55 -8.98 -9.84
C GLN A 276 -3.54 -10.12 -9.52
N GLY A 277 -4.32 -10.57 -10.50
CA GLY A 277 -5.33 -11.62 -10.33
C GLY A 277 -6.65 -11.12 -9.78
N TYR A 278 -6.92 -9.81 -9.87
CA TYR A 278 -8.23 -9.24 -9.53
C TYR A 278 -9.21 -9.36 -10.70
N LEU A 279 -8.82 -8.94 -11.89
CA LEU A 279 -9.68 -8.92 -13.07
C LEU A 279 -9.34 -10.02 -14.06
N THR A 280 -10.30 -10.35 -14.92
CA THR A 280 -10.17 -11.32 -16.03
C THR A 280 -10.32 -10.67 -17.40
N GLU A 281 -10.79 -9.41 -17.44
CA GLU A 281 -11.00 -8.63 -18.65
C GLU A 281 -10.45 -7.23 -18.50
N GLU A 282 -9.99 -6.63 -19.59
CA GLU A 282 -9.40 -5.27 -19.61
C GLU A 282 -10.47 -4.23 -19.96
N ASN A 283 -11.38 -3.93 -19.04
CA ASN A 283 -12.34 -2.84 -19.17
C ASN A 283 -12.67 -2.25 -17.79
N TYR A 284 -13.34 -1.07 -17.77
CA TYR A 284 -13.62 -0.31 -16.55
C TYR A 284 -15.03 -0.52 -15.99
N ASP A 285 -15.84 -1.37 -16.57
CA ASP A 285 -17.22 -1.60 -16.12
C ASP A 285 -17.49 -3.08 -15.79
N SER A 286 -17.78 -3.92 -16.77
CA SER A 286 -18.11 -5.33 -16.55
C SER A 286 -17.01 -6.09 -15.82
N ALA A 287 -15.75 -5.77 -16.08
CA ALA A 287 -14.62 -6.45 -15.43
C ALA A 287 -14.67 -6.32 -13.90
N TYR A 288 -14.99 -5.15 -13.37
CA TYR A 288 -15.12 -4.94 -11.92
C TYR A 288 -16.37 -5.61 -11.36
N ALA A 289 -17.50 -5.47 -12.05
CA ALA A 289 -18.78 -6.03 -11.62
C ALA A 289 -18.80 -7.57 -11.58
N THR A 290 -18.02 -8.23 -12.44
CA THR A 290 -17.93 -9.70 -12.53
C THR A 290 -16.66 -10.30 -11.96
N SER A 291 -15.77 -9.47 -11.40
CA SER A 291 -14.46 -9.86 -10.91
C SER A 291 -14.52 -10.90 -9.79
N PRO A 292 -13.83 -12.03 -9.93
CA PRO A 292 -13.71 -12.99 -8.83
C PRO A 292 -12.89 -12.43 -7.65
N GLY A 293 -12.00 -11.47 -7.89
CA GLY A 293 -11.17 -10.83 -6.86
C GLY A 293 -11.91 -9.80 -6.01
N PHE A 294 -13.04 -9.26 -6.51
CA PHE A 294 -13.86 -8.27 -5.82
C PHE A 294 -15.21 -8.81 -5.34
N LYS A 295 -15.49 -10.08 -5.64
CA LYS A 295 -16.76 -10.74 -5.30
C LYS A 295 -17.05 -10.69 -3.80
N GLY A 296 -18.27 -10.33 -3.45
CA GLY A 296 -18.77 -10.31 -2.06
C GLY A 296 -18.24 -9.16 -1.21
N ILE A 297 -17.50 -8.20 -1.78
CA ILE A 297 -17.00 -7.03 -1.01
C ILE A 297 -18.18 -6.06 -0.83
N LYS A 298 -18.72 -6.01 0.40
CA LYS A 298 -19.77 -5.06 0.79
C LYS A 298 -19.23 -3.63 0.78
N ALA A 299 -20.11 -2.69 0.44
CA ALA A 299 -19.84 -1.27 0.61
C ALA A 299 -19.70 -0.92 2.11
N GLN A 300 -19.03 0.18 2.38
CA GLN A 300 -19.04 0.82 3.70
C GLN A 300 -20.42 1.37 4.01
N THR A 301 -20.73 1.53 5.30
CA THR A 301 -22.03 2.01 5.80
C THR A 301 -22.06 3.51 6.10
N GLN A 302 -20.99 4.23 5.77
CA GLN A 302 -20.87 5.67 5.97
C GLN A 302 -19.85 6.27 5.00
N LEU A 303 -20.02 7.55 4.67
CA LEU A 303 -19.09 8.26 3.76
C LEU A 303 -17.80 8.65 4.46
N ASP A 304 -17.84 8.89 5.79
CA ASP A 304 -16.62 9.13 6.59
C ASP A 304 -15.83 7.83 6.75
N TYR A 305 -15.16 7.47 5.69
CA TYR A 305 -14.41 6.22 5.56
C TYR A 305 -13.10 6.46 4.80
N ARG A 306 -12.17 5.48 4.89
CA ARG A 306 -10.85 5.59 4.24
C ARG A 306 -10.92 5.89 2.74
N TYR A 307 -11.95 5.47 2.05
CA TYR A 307 -12.10 5.71 0.61
C TYR A 307 -12.19 7.18 0.24
N TYR A 308 -12.62 8.04 1.16
CA TYR A 308 -12.51 9.49 1.03
C TYR A 308 -11.30 10.03 1.79
N ASN A 309 -11.15 9.66 3.07
CA ASN A 309 -10.12 10.24 3.92
C ASN A 309 -8.70 9.92 3.47
N GLU A 310 -8.47 8.70 2.95
CA GLU A 310 -7.16 8.28 2.44
C GLU A 310 -7.02 8.57 0.94
N ASP A 311 -7.94 8.02 0.13
CA ASP A 311 -7.76 8.01 -1.32
C ASP A 311 -8.01 9.38 -1.95
N ALA A 312 -8.98 10.16 -1.46
CA ALA A 312 -9.15 11.55 -1.89
C ALA A 312 -8.22 12.50 -1.09
N GLY A 313 -8.21 12.41 0.25
CA GLY A 313 -7.49 13.34 1.11
C GLY A 313 -5.97 13.32 0.96
N PHE A 314 -5.39 12.18 0.65
CA PHE A 314 -3.96 12.04 0.37
C PHE A 314 -3.69 11.84 -1.12
N GLY A 315 -4.43 10.94 -1.80
CA GLY A 315 -4.18 10.54 -3.17
C GLY A 315 -4.51 11.61 -4.19
N LEU A 316 -5.79 12.01 -4.29
CA LEU A 316 -6.19 13.04 -5.27
C LEU A 316 -5.54 14.39 -4.96
N VAL A 317 -5.32 14.72 -3.69
CA VAL A 317 -4.61 15.96 -3.29
C VAL A 317 -3.20 15.97 -3.84
N LEU A 318 -2.44 14.86 -3.71
CA LEU A 318 -1.09 14.76 -4.25
C LEU A 318 -1.09 14.80 -5.79
N TRP A 319 -2.04 14.15 -6.46
CA TRP A 319 -2.13 14.19 -7.92
C TRP A 319 -2.41 15.60 -8.43
N VAL A 320 -3.25 16.37 -7.73
CA VAL A 320 -3.51 17.78 -8.04
C VAL A 320 -2.25 18.63 -7.84
N ASP A 321 -1.50 18.43 -6.74
CA ASP A 321 -0.24 19.13 -6.49
C ASP A 321 0.81 18.85 -7.57
N LEU A 322 0.97 17.58 -7.96
CA LEU A 322 1.86 17.17 -9.05
C LEU A 322 1.44 17.82 -10.38
N ALA A 323 0.14 17.80 -10.70
CA ALA A 323 -0.37 18.42 -11.92
C ALA A 323 -0.14 19.93 -11.96
N ASP A 324 -0.32 20.62 -10.83
CA ASP A 324 -0.05 22.06 -10.71
C ASP A 324 1.44 22.37 -11.03
N ARG A 325 2.37 21.56 -10.49
CA ARG A 325 3.81 21.71 -10.74
C ARG A 325 4.25 21.34 -12.16
N LEU A 326 3.54 20.40 -12.79
CA LEU A 326 3.80 19.97 -14.16
C LEU A 326 3.09 20.83 -15.21
N GLY A 327 2.19 21.74 -14.79
CA GLY A 327 1.33 22.50 -15.70
C GLY A 327 0.33 21.62 -16.47
N LEU A 328 -0.04 20.45 -15.93
CA LEU A 328 -0.89 19.46 -16.57
C LEU A 328 -2.37 19.69 -16.21
N LYS A 329 -3.25 19.54 -17.20
CA LYS A 329 -4.70 19.60 -16.99
C LYS A 329 -5.24 18.23 -16.62
N ILE A 330 -5.85 18.12 -15.45
CA ILE A 330 -6.52 16.91 -14.93
C ILE A 330 -7.93 17.28 -14.44
N PRO A 331 -8.86 17.65 -15.34
CA PRO A 331 -10.16 18.20 -14.96
C PRO A 331 -11.04 17.22 -14.17
N ASN A 332 -11.01 15.91 -14.47
CA ASN A 332 -11.83 14.91 -13.80
C ASN A 332 -11.34 14.64 -12.37
N VAL A 333 -10.02 14.55 -12.15
CA VAL A 333 -9.42 14.44 -10.82
C VAL A 333 -9.79 15.64 -9.96
N ARG A 334 -9.69 16.88 -10.52
CA ARG A 334 -10.05 18.10 -9.78
C ARG A 334 -11.54 18.17 -9.46
N ALA A 335 -12.39 17.79 -10.41
CA ALA A 335 -13.84 17.72 -10.18
C ALA A 335 -14.18 16.71 -9.08
N MET A 336 -13.58 15.52 -9.12
CA MET A 336 -13.79 14.50 -8.09
C MET A 336 -13.35 14.99 -6.71
N LEU A 337 -12.18 15.61 -6.58
CA LEU A 337 -11.71 16.16 -5.30
C LEU A 337 -12.65 17.26 -4.77
N THR A 338 -13.17 18.13 -5.65
CA THR A 338 -14.13 19.18 -5.29
C THR A 338 -15.45 18.58 -4.80
N ILE A 339 -15.98 17.57 -5.51
CA ILE A 339 -17.25 16.91 -5.15
C ILE A 339 -17.10 16.19 -3.80
N VAL A 340 -16.03 15.42 -3.60
CA VAL A 340 -15.77 14.72 -2.34
C VAL A 340 -15.62 15.71 -1.18
N SER A 341 -14.89 16.81 -1.40
CA SER A 341 -14.75 17.88 -0.38
C SER A 341 -16.11 18.46 0.00
N SER A 342 -16.97 18.72 -0.98
CA SER A 342 -18.32 19.26 -0.76
C SER A 342 -19.22 18.28 0.01
N ILE A 343 -19.19 16.98 -0.36
CA ILE A 343 -19.95 15.92 0.31
C ILE A 343 -19.54 15.80 1.78
N MET A 344 -18.24 15.86 2.05
CA MET A 344 -17.69 15.69 3.40
C MET A 344 -17.72 16.97 4.25
N GLY A 345 -18.10 18.11 3.67
CA GLY A 345 -18.02 19.41 4.34
C GLY A 345 -16.58 19.79 4.76
N ARG A 346 -15.57 19.33 4.01
CA ARG A 346 -14.13 19.55 4.25
C ARG A 346 -13.48 20.14 3.01
N ASP A 347 -12.37 20.81 3.17
CA ASP A 347 -11.52 21.23 2.07
C ASP A 347 -10.22 20.42 2.07
N TYR A 348 -10.27 19.24 1.50
CA TYR A 348 -9.12 18.35 1.41
C TYR A 348 -7.90 18.99 0.73
N LYS A 349 -8.14 19.88 -0.25
CA LYS A 349 -7.04 20.60 -0.91
C LYS A 349 -6.37 21.59 0.04
N ALA A 350 -7.14 22.32 0.85
CA ALA A 350 -6.60 23.25 1.83
C ALA A 350 -5.94 22.53 3.02
N GLU A 351 -6.42 21.35 3.40
CA GLU A 351 -5.83 20.51 4.45
C GLU A 351 -4.42 20.03 4.08
N LYS A 352 -4.12 19.85 2.79
CA LYS A 352 -2.79 19.47 2.26
C LYS A 352 -2.17 18.27 2.98
N ALA A 353 -2.95 17.25 3.29
CA ALA A 353 -2.46 16.09 4.04
C ALA A 353 -1.27 15.38 3.34
N ARG A 354 -1.19 15.48 2.01
CA ARG A 354 -0.06 14.99 1.22
C ARG A 354 0.17 15.87 -0.01
N THR A 355 1.29 16.61 -0.02
CA THR A 355 1.79 17.42 -1.16
C THR A 355 3.30 17.31 -1.19
N LEU A 356 3.95 17.77 -2.26
CA LEU A 356 5.42 17.83 -2.29
C LEU A 356 5.96 18.76 -1.18
N ASP A 357 5.20 19.79 -0.79
CA ASP A 357 5.58 20.67 0.33
C ASP A 357 5.57 19.93 1.67
N THR A 358 4.50 19.17 1.96
CA THR A 358 4.40 18.40 3.22
C THR A 358 5.38 17.22 3.26
N LEU A 359 5.89 16.80 2.10
CA LEU A 359 6.97 15.82 1.99
C LEU A 359 8.38 16.44 2.06
N GLY A 360 8.49 17.78 2.28
CA GLY A 360 9.78 18.46 2.32
C GLY A 360 10.47 18.62 0.97
N LEU A 361 9.71 18.49 -0.13
CA LEU A 361 10.24 18.48 -1.51
C LEU A 361 10.00 19.79 -2.28
N SER A 362 9.47 20.83 -1.63
CA SER A 362 9.14 22.12 -2.29
C SER A 362 10.34 22.83 -2.89
N GLY A 363 11.53 22.63 -2.33
CA GLY A 363 12.77 23.25 -2.82
C GLY A 363 13.35 22.62 -4.09
N TYR A 364 12.81 21.48 -4.53
CA TYR A 364 13.32 20.76 -5.70
C TYR A 364 12.42 21.00 -6.92
N SER A 365 13.03 21.18 -8.09
CA SER A 365 12.33 21.04 -9.36
C SER A 365 11.98 19.57 -9.63
N ILE A 366 10.98 19.30 -10.46
CA ILE A 366 10.63 17.93 -10.88
C ILE A 366 11.85 17.22 -11.50
N LYS A 367 12.68 17.94 -12.28
CA LYS A 367 13.88 17.36 -12.89
C LYS A 367 14.92 16.92 -11.87
N GLU A 368 15.06 17.64 -10.77
CA GLU A 368 15.95 17.24 -9.66
C GLU A 368 15.37 16.04 -8.92
N LEU A 369 14.08 16.06 -8.60
CA LEU A 369 13.41 14.92 -7.96
C LEU A 369 13.54 13.62 -8.77
N LEU A 370 13.40 13.68 -10.10
CA LEU A 370 13.57 12.51 -10.97
C LEU A 370 15.01 11.95 -11.00
N LYS A 371 15.99 12.68 -10.50
CA LYS A 371 17.39 12.21 -10.39
C LYS A 371 17.70 11.56 -9.04
N ILE A 372 17.05 12.03 -7.99
CA ILE A 372 17.33 11.56 -6.61
C ILE A 372 16.36 10.49 -6.13
N LEU A 373 15.12 10.46 -6.64
CA LEU A 373 14.10 9.45 -6.31
C LEU A 373 14.18 8.24 -7.22
#